data_296a8e0aa13c9dafbf8d6cca8900dcc9
#
_entry.id   296a8e0aa13c9dafbf8d6cca8900dcc9
#
_cell.length_a   1.000
_cell.length_b   1.000
_cell.length_c   1.000
_cell.angle_alpha   90.00
_cell.angle_beta   90.00
_cell.angle_gamma   90.00
#
_symmetry.space_group_name_H-M   'P 1'
#
loop_
_entity.id
_entity.type
_entity.pdbx_description
1 polymer ?
#
loop_
_entity_poly.entity_id
_entity_poly.type
_entity_poly.pdbx_seq_one_letter_code
_entity_poly.pdbx_strand_id
1 'polypeptide(L)'
;LDGLAPVSTIEKAIAEARKTGIYSVIDMLNVEDPVGLIASLKVRPDIVELHRAIDAEHTSHAWGNIGDIKKAAGGKLLVATAGGIRVPVVKEALKTGADILVVGRAITASKDVRHAAEEFLEELDKEEIDQFRIMTDF
;
A
#
# COMPACT_ATOMS: atom_id res chain seq x y z
N LEU A 1 -7.67 10.49 0.86
CA LEU A 1 -7.16 11.79 1.29
C LEU A 1 -5.85 12.08 0.57
N ASP A 2 -5.66 13.30 0.10
CA ASP A 2 -4.40 13.74 -0.48
C ASP A 2 -3.37 14.04 0.63
N GLY A 3 -2.21 13.39 0.59
CA GLY A 3 -1.12 13.60 1.54
C GLY A 3 -0.45 14.97 1.46
N LEU A 4 -0.68 15.71 0.36
CA LEU A 4 -0.21 17.09 0.20
C LEU A 4 -1.15 18.13 0.83
N ALA A 5 -2.32 17.73 1.31
CA ALA A 5 -3.24 18.63 2.00
C ALA A 5 -2.64 19.10 3.34
N PRO A 6 -3.08 20.26 3.87
CA PRO A 6 -2.64 20.70 5.20
C PRO A 6 -2.91 19.66 6.28
N VAL A 7 -1.97 19.44 7.20
CA VAL A 7 -2.06 18.46 8.28
C VAL A 7 -3.39 18.57 9.04
N SER A 8 -3.84 19.80 9.36
CA SER A 8 -5.12 20.02 10.05
C SER A 8 -6.34 19.55 9.24
N THR A 9 -6.27 19.59 7.92
CA THR A 9 -7.33 19.09 7.02
C THR A 9 -7.33 17.56 7.02
N ILE A 10 -6.16 16.96 6.91
CA ILE A 10 -5.99 15.50 6.98
C ILE A 10 -6.53 14.97 8.31
N GLU A 11 -6.13 15.56 9.44
CA GLU A 11 -6.58 15.14 10.77
C GLU A 11 -8.09 15.26 10.96
N LYS A 12 -8.70 16.34 10.50
CA LYS A 12 -10.16 16.50 10.53
C LYS A 12 -10.88 15.45 9.69
N ALA A 13 -10.37 15.16 8.50
CA ALA A 13 -10.96 14.16 7.62
C ALA A 13 -10.86 12.74 8.21
N ILE A 14 -9.71 12.38 8.81
CA ILE A 14 -9.54 11.10 9.51
C ILE A 14 -10.53 11.00 10.69
N ALA A 15 -10.63 12.06 11.50
CA ALA A 15 -11.54 12.08 12.65
C ALA A 15 -13.00 11.92 12.22
N GLU A 16 -13.40 12.54 11.11
CA GLU A 16 -14.76 12.42 10.58
C GLU A 16 -15.02 11.04 9.98
N ALA A 17 -14.07 10.45 9.27
CA ALA A 17 -14.13 9.08 8.79
C ALA A 17 -14.40 8.09 9.94
N ARG A 18 -13.70 8.23 11.07
CA ARG A 18 -13.93 7.41 12.26
C ARG A 18 -15.33 7.53 12.82
N LYS A 19 -15.88 8.75 12.90
CA LYS A 19 -17.25 8.97 13.40
C LYS A 19 -18.29 8.28 12.53
N THR A 20 -18.05 8.24 11.23
CA THR A 20 -18.96 7.63 10.25
C THR A 20 -18.72 6.14 10.04
N GLY A 21 -17.69 5.56 10.68
CA GLY A 21 -17.37 4.13 10.58
C GLY A 21 -16.75 3.71 9.25
N ILE A 22 -16.12 4.64 8.51
CA ILE A 22 -15.39 4.35 7.28
C ILE A 22 -13.87 4.41 7.50
N TYR A 23 -13.14 3.60 6.76
CA TYR A 23 -11.67 3.64 6.78
C TYR A 23 -11.12 4.87 6.07
N SER A 24 -10.07 5.46 6.64
CA SER A 24 -9.34 6.56 6.05
C SER A 24 -8.09 6.06 5.32
N VAL A 25 -7.89 6.51 4.10
CA VAL A 25 -6.70 6.23 3.28
C VAL A 25 -6.02 7.56 2.96
N ILE A 26 -4.71 7.68 3.22
CA ILE A 26 -3.90 8.80 2.75
C ILE A 26 -3.09 8.34 1.54
N ASP A 27 -3.30 9.00 0.41
CA ASP A 27 -2.51 8.84 -0.80
C ASP A 27 -1.22 9.69 -0.67
N MET A 28 -0.07 9.03 -0.73
CA MET A 28 1.25 9.65 -0.60
C MET A 28 1.88 10.01 -1.96
N LEU A 29 1.10 10.07 -3.02
CA LEU A 29 1.60 10.49 -4.33
C LEU A 29 2.24 11.88 -4.23
N ASN A 30 3.49 12.02 -4.66
CA ASN A 30 4.31 13.23 -4.59
C ASN A 30 4.59 13.79 -3.17
N VAL A 31 4.30 13.05 -2.12
CA VAL A 31 4.75 13.41 -0.77
C VAL A 31 6.23 13.07 -0.63
N GLU A 32 7.06 14.08 -0.40
CA GLU A 32 8.52 13.92 -0.32
C GLU A 32 8.97 13.13 0.93
N ASP A 33 8.30 13.35 2.06
CA ASP A 33 8.59 12.68 3.33
C ASP A 33 7.34 12.04 3.93
N PRO A 34 6.93 10.84 3.46
CA PRO A 34 5.78 10.13 4.00
C PRO A 34 5.94 9.75 5.48
N VAL A 35 7.16 9.43 5.92
CA VAL A 35 7.45 9.06 7.32
C VAL A 35 7.25 10.26 8.24
N GLY A 36 7.80 11.41 7.85
CA GLY A 36 7.64 12.67 8.59
C GLY A 36 6.17 13.11 8.65
N LEU A 37 5.43 12.98 7.55
CA LEU A 37 4.00 13.28 7.56
C LEU A 37 3.26 12.41 8.58
N ILE A 38 3.42 11.09 8.55
CA ILE A 38 2.78 10.18 9.49
C ILE A 38 3.18 10.46 10.93
N ALA A 39 4.46 10.75 11.18
CA ALA A 39 4.95 11.10 12.51
C ALA A 39 4.33 12.42 13.05
N SER A 40 4.01 13.36 12.18
CA SER A 40 3.43 14.67 12.56
C SER A 40 1.93 14.60 12.89
N LEU A 41 1.22 13.56 12.45
CA LEU A 41 -0.22 13.44 12.65
C LEU A 41 -0.57 13.07 14.10
N LYS A 42 -1.47 13.83 14.72
CA LYS A 42 -2.06 13.51 16.04
C LYS A 42 -3.10 12.41 15.96
N VAL A 43 -3.77 12.29 14.81
CA VAL A 43 -4.77 11.26 14.52
C VAL A 43 -4.27 10.45 13.34
N ARG A 44 -4.14 9.14 13.52
CA ARG A 44 -3.58 8.26 12.49
C ARG A 44 -4.63 7.77 11.51
N PRO A 45 -4.29 7.69 10.21
CA PRO A 45 -5.13 7.02 9.23
C PRO A 45 -5.15 5.51 9.46
N ASP A 46 -6.10 4.82 8.87
CA ASP A 46 -6.16 3.36 8.86
C ASP A 46 -5.20 2.78 7.82
N ILE A 47 -5.08 3.43 6.67
CA ILE A 47 -4.29 2.98 5.53
C ILE A 47 -3.47 4.14 4.96
N VAL A 48 -2.26 3.84 4.53
CA VAL A 48 -1.44 4.71 3.68
C VAL A 48 -1.23 4.04 2.34
N GLU A 49 -1.43 4.76 1.26
CA GLU A 49 -1.16 4.28 -0.09
C GLU A 49 0.12 4.91 -0.64
N LEU A 50 1.08 4.05 -1.00
CA LEU A 50 2.35 4.43 -1.62
C LEU A 50 2.30 4.15 -3.12
N HIS A 51 2.68 5.14 -3.91
CA HIS A 51 2.80 4.98 -5.35
C HIS A 51 4.23 4.73 -5.76
N ARG A 52 4.43 3.76 -6.66
CA ARG A 52 5.69 3.63 -7.38
C ARG A 52 5.78 4.76 -8.41
N ALA A 53 6.85 5.56 -8.35
CA ALA A 53 7.13 6.53 -9.38
C ALA A 53 7.29 5.84 -10.74
N ILE A 54 6.72 6.40 -11.79
CA ILE A 54 6.76 5.83 -13.16
C ILE A 54 8.21 5.62 -13.62
N ASP A 55 9.12 6.51 -13.20
CA ASP A 55 10.54 6.44 -13.53
C ASP A 55 11.34 5.43 -12.67
N ALA A 56 10.74 4.92 -11.60
CA ALA A 56 11.36 3.94 -10.68
C ALA A 56 10.97 2.48 -10.98
N GLU A 57 10.35 2.20 -12.13
CA GLU A 57 9.90 0.85 -12.52
C GLU A 57 11.02 -0.20 -12.57
N HIS A 58 12.27 0.22 -12.50
CA HIS A 58 13.45 -0.64 -12.58
C HIS A 58 14.32 -0.64 -11.32
N THR A 59 13.91 0.02 -10.23
CA THR A 59 14.69 0.06 -8.98
C THR A 59 14.05 -0.77 -7.86
N SER A 60 14.90 -1.42 -7.07
CA SER A 60 14.51 -2.29 -5.95
C SER A 60 13.83 -1.57 -4.77
N HIS A 61 13.69 -0.24 -4.80
CA HIS A 61 13.09 0.57 -3.75
C HIS A 61 11.84 1.31 -4.24
N ALA A 62 11.07 0.65 -5.08
CA ALA A 62 9.96 1.24 -5.83
C ALA A 62 8.87 1.90 -4.98
N TRP A 63 8.61 1.42 -3.74
CA TRP A 63 7.54 1.93 -2.86
C TRP A 63 8.04 2.59 -1.58
N GLY A 64 9.35 2.85 -1.46
CA GLY A 64 9.93 3.48 -0.27
C GLY A 64 10.05 2.55 0.93
N ASN A 65 10.21 3.12 2.13
CA ASN A 65 10.45 2.36 3.35
C ASN A 65 9.15 2.13 4.14
N ILE A 66 8.43 1.06 3.79
CA ILE A 66 7.19 0.65 4.46
C ILE A 66 7.41 0.40 5.95
N GLY A 67 8.53 -0.21 6.30
CA GLY A 67 8.88 -0.50 7.70
C GLY A 67 8.95 0.76 8.57
N ASP A 68 9.56 1.83 8.07
CA ASP A 68 9.66 3.09 8.81
C ASP A 68 8.31 3.81 8.91
N ILE A 69 7.47 3.74 7.88
CA ILE A 69 6.10 4.26 7.92
C ILE A 69 5.29 3.53 8.99
N LYS A 70 5.31 2.21 9.01
CA LYS A 70 4.63 1.40 10.03
C LYS A 70 5.15 1.71 11.43
N LYS A 71 6.46 1.87 11.59
CA LYS A 71 7.09 2.24 12.87
C LYS A 71 6.65 3.62 13.33
N ALA A 72 6.66 4.63 12.45
CA ALA A 72 6.18 5.99 12.74
C ALA A 72 4.71 6.00 13.17
N ALA A 73 3.91 5.09 12.64
CA ALA A 73 2.51 4.90 13.01
C ALA A 73 2.29 4.09 14.30
N GLY A 74 3.32 3.54 14.92
CA GLY A 74 3.20 2.67 16.09
C GLY A 74 2.66 1.27 15.77
N GLY A 75 2.85 0.78 14.55
CA GLY A 75 2.55 -0.58 14.13
C GLY A 75 1.09 -0.92 13.81
N LYS A 76 0.18 0.07 13.86
CA LYS A 76 -1.27 -0.14 13.67
C LYS A 76 -1.81 0.36 12.34
N LEU A 77 -0.95 0.53 11.36
CA LEU A 77 -1.25 1.08 10.05
C LEU A 77 -1.12 -0.02 9.00
N LEU A 78 -2.07 -0.08 8.07
CA LEU A 78 -1.92 -0.88 6.86
C LEU A 78 -1.28 -0.03 5.76
N VAL A 79 -0.46 -0.66 4.95
CA VAL A 79 0.17 -0.01 3.80
C VAL A 79 -0.30 -0.65 2.51
N ALA A 80 -0.92 0.15 1.67
CA ALA A 80 -1.26 -0.17 0.30
C ALA A 80 -0.13 0.27 -0.64
N THR A 81 0.13 -0.52 -1.65
CA THR A 81 1.07 -0.16 -2.72
C THR A 81 0.36 -0.14 -4.06
N ALA A 82 0.64 0.89 -4.85
CA ALA A 82 0.09 1.13 -6.16
C ALA A 82 1.19 1.45 -7.18
N GLY A 83 0.82 1.47 -8.45
CA GLY A 83 1.71 1.86 -9.55
C GLY A 83 2.46 0.69 -10.19
N GLY A 84 2.08 0.35 -11.42
CA GLY A 84 2.77 -0.64 -12.24
C GLY A 84 2.76 -2.07 -11.71
N ILE A 85 1.84 -2.41 -10.80
CA ILE A 85 1.74 -3.77 -10.26
C ILE A 85 1.20 -4.71 -11.34
N ARG A 86 2.00 -5.73 -11.65
CA ARG A 86 1.69 -6.84 -12.56
C ARG A 86 1.98 -8.14 -11.83
N VAL A 87 1.44 -9.26 -12.33
CA VAL A 87 1.61 -10.57 -11.69
C VAL A 87 3.07 -10.88 -11.30
N PRO A 88 4.10 -10.67 -12.16
CA PRO A 88 5.49 -10.93 -11.78
C PRO A 88 6.04 -10.04 -10.65
N VAL A 89 5.36 -8.93 -10.35
CA VAL A 89 5.80 -7.95 -9.33
C VAL A 89 5.14 -8.19 -7.97
N VAL A 90 4.10 -9.03 -7.91
CA VAL A 90 3.34 -9.31 -6.66
C VAL A 90 4.26 -9.76 -5.53
N LYS A 91 5.12 -10.73 -5.79
CA LYS A 91 6.07 -11.25 -4.79
C LYS A 91 7.00 -10.17 -4.23
N GLU A 92 7.53 -9.31 -5.10
CA GLU A 92 8.39 -8.20 -4.69
C GLU A 92 7.62 -7.19 -3.83
N ALA A 93 6.42 -6.82 -4.24
CA ALA A 93 5.57 -5.89 -3.50
C ALA A 93 5.25 -6.40 -2.09
N LEU A 94 4.90 -7.69 -1.95
CA LEU A 94 4.64 -8.30 -0.65
C LEU A 94 5.88 -8.37 0.24
N LYS A 95 7.06 -8.64 -0.32
CA LYS A 95 8.33 -8.65 0.43
C LYS A 95 8.70 -7.28 1.02
N THR A 96 8.21 -6.19 0.46
CA THR A 96 8.41 -4.85 1.02
C THR A 96 7.62 -4.61 2.30
N GLY A 97 6.67 -5.49 2.65
CA GLY A 97 5.79 -5.38 3.80
C GLY A 97 4.43 -4.75 3.50
N ALA A 98 4.07 -4.64 2.21
CA ALA A 98 2.75 -4.19 1.79
C ALA A 98 1.65 -5.15 2.29
N ASP A 99 0.57 -4.58 2.79
CA ASP A 99 -0.62 -5.33 3.26
C ASP A 99 -1.70 -5.39 2.19
N ILE A 100 -1.71 -4.42 1.26
CA ILE A 100 -2.72 -4.24 0.22
C ILE A 100 -2.01 -3.95 -1.11
N LEU A 101 -2.44 -4.61 -2.18
CA LEU A 101 -1.98 -4.32 -3.54
C LEU A 101 -3.11 -3.65 -4.33
N VAL A 102 -2.82 -2.47 -4.89
CA VAL A 102 -3.77 -1.74 -5.76
C VAL A 102 -3.38 -1.96 -7.21
N VAL A 103 -4.17 -2.73 -7.91
CA VAL A 103 -3.92 -3.13 -9.30
C VAL A 103 -4.92 -2.41 -10.22
N GLY A 104 -4.39 -1.59 -11.12
CA GLY A 104 -5.20 -0.84 -12.09
C GLY A 104 -5.16 -1.48 -13.49
N ARG A 105 -4.43 -0.87 -14.40
CA ARG A 105 -4.41 -1.17 -15.83
C ARG A 105 -4.05 -2.61 -16.18
N ALA A 106 -3.27 -3.30 -15.36
CA ALA A 106 -2.96 -4.71 -15.59
C ALA A 106 -4.24 -5.59 -15.65
N ILE A 107 -5.29 -5.17 -14.95
CA ILE A 107 -6.61 -5.82 -15.01
C ILE A 107 -7.52 -5.09 -16.00
N THR A 108 -7.72 -3.77 -15.81
CA THR A 108 -8.76 -3.04 -16.55
C THR A 108 -8.49 -2.86 -18.04
N ALA A 109 -7.23 -2.92 -18.47
CA ALA A 109 -6.84 -2.86 -19.87
C ALA A 109 -6.63 -4.25 -20.51
N SER A 110 -6.87 -5.33 -19.77
CA SER A 110 -6.82 -6.69 -20.31
C SER A 110 -8.01 -6.97 -21.24
N LYS A 111 -7.80 -7.84 -22.24
CA LYS A 111 -8.88 -8.33 -23.10
C LYS A 111 -9.87 -9.22 -22.34
N ASP A 112 -9.38 -9.92 -21.31
CA ASP A 112 -10.17 -10.71 -20.39
C ASP A 112 -9.88 -10.24 -18.94
N VAL A 113 -10.71 -9.32 -18.48
CA VAL A 113 -10.59 -8.69 -17.15
C VAL A 113 -10.72 -9.72 -16.03
N ARG A 114 -11.60 -10.71 -16.21
CA ARG A 114 -11.83 -11.76 -15.22
C ARG A 114 -10.59 -12.64 -15.07
N HIS A 115 -10.09 -13.14 -16.17
CA HIS A 115 -8.88 -13.97 -16.18
C HIS A 115 -7.68 -13.21 -15.60
N ALA A 116 -7.49 -11.95 -15.99
CA ALA A 116 -6.42 -11.12 -15.42
C ALA A 116 -6.54 -10.95 -13.90
N ALA A 117 -7.74 -10.79 -13.36
CA ALA A 117 -7.95 -10.73 -11.91
C ALA A 117 -7.66 -12.08 -11.23
N GLU A 118 -8.08 -13.18 -11.84
CA GLU A 118 -7.84 -14.55 -11.35
C GLU A 118 -6.34 -14.85 -11.25
N GLU A 119 -5.52 -14.44 -12.24
CA GLU A 119 -4.06 -14.59 -12.18
C GLU A 119 -3.42 -13.89 -10.96
N PHE A 120 -3.90 -12.71 -10.57
CA PHE A 120 -3.43 -12.03 -9.36
C PHE A 120 -3.81 -12.79 -8.09
N LEU A 121 -5.02 -13.32 -8.01
CA LEU A 121 -5.48 -14.10 -6.86
C LEU A 121 -4.67 -15.40 -6.71
N GLU A 122 -4.42 -16.10 -7.82
CA GLU A 122 -3.57 -17.30 -7.82
C GLU A 122 -2.14 -16.99 -7.34
N GLU A 123 -1.57 -15.85 -7.74
CA GLU A 123 -0.24 -15.48 -7.30
C GLU A 123 -0.19 -15.12 -5.81
N LEU A 124 -1.21 -14.44 -5.29
CA LEU A 124 -1.35 -14.15 -3.86
C LEU A 124 -1.47 -15.44 -3.04
N ASP A 125 -2.27 -16.40 -3.49
CA ASP A 125 -2.43 -17.71 -2.83
C ASP A 125 -1.10 -18.49 -2.77
N LYS A 126 -0.29 -18.46 -3.83
CA LYS A 126 1.04 -19.09 -3.85
C LYS A 126 1.98 -18.47 -2.81
N GLU A 127 2.01 -17.15 -2.73
CA GLU A 127 2.86 -16.44 -1.76
C GLU A 127 2.42 -16.68 -0.32
N GLU A 128 1.11 -16.80 -0.05
CA GLU A 128 0.59 -17.15 1.27
C GLU A 128 1.02 -18.57 1.68
N ILE A 129 0.91 -19.53 0.78
CA ILE A 129 1.37 -20.91 1.02
C ILE A 129 2.88 -20.97 1.28
N ASP A 130 3.67 -20.24 0.51
CA ASP A 130 5.13 -20.21 0.68
C ASP A 130 5.53 -19.59 2.01
N GLN A 131 4.86 -18.52 2.45
CA GLN A 131 5.07 -17.93 3.77
C GLN A 131 4.70 -18.90 4.90
N PHE A 132 3.60 -19.63 4.77
CA PHE A 132 3.17 -20.62 5.74
C PHE A 132 4.18 -21.77 5.84
N ARG A 133 4.72 -22.26 4.73
CA ARG A 133 5.77 -23.29 4.71
C ARG A 133 7.03 -22.86 5.44
N ILE A 134 7.51 -21.63 5.20
CA ILE A 134 8.67 -21.08 5.90
C ILE A 134 8.44 -21.02 7.41
N MET A 135 7.22 -20.79 7.87
CA MET A 135 6.87 -20.74 9.29
C MET A 135 6.70 -22.12 9.93
N THR A 136 6.48 -23.18 9.14
CA THR A 136 6.22 -24.55 9.62
C THR A 136 7.42 -25.49 9.48
N ASP A 137 8.44 -25.12 8.71
CA ASP A 137 9.67 -25.92 8.49
C ASP A 137 10.73 -25.75 9.60
N PHE A 138 10.29 -25.41 10.80
CA PHE A 138 11.15 -25.36 11.99
C PHE A 138 11.05 -26.65 12.82
#